data_35f2ba48246391bc4de626a9c4f3a04b
#
_entry.id   35f2ba48246391bc4de626a9c4f3a04b
#
_cell.length_a   1.000
_cell.length_b   1.000
_cell.length_c   1.000
_cell.angle_alpha   90.00
_cell.angle_beta   90.00
_cell.angle_gamma   90.00
#
_symmetry.space_group_name_H-M   'P 1'
#
loop_
_entity.id
_entity.type
_entity.pdbx_description
1 polymer ?
#
loop_
_entity_poly.entity_id
_entity_poly.type
_entity_poly.pdbx_seq_one_letter_code
_entity_poly.pdbx_strand_id
1 'polypeptide(L)'
;MGRATGERILVDLDRARLDLAAGRLLCPDQDGREVDLCAVDALCIKKVAGGYAPQMIDRLEMLRAAAARGVRCFSDPALILRLVDRLACTVTLAGAGLPLPPTTVTGDPAQALDAVRGYGRAVLKPLFTSKARGMALLDAEALDAGEIAAALAGFQAANPVMYIQQAVDLRGQDLGVCFLGGEYLGTYARRKTPAAGAQAAWSTSTASGGRYAAFDPPAEIIELARRAGELFGLAFTCVDVALTDAGPYIFEVSAFGGFRGLLQARGLDVAELFTRHVLRELAR
;
A
#
# COMPACT_ATOMS: atom_id res chain seq x y z
N MET A 1 -16.09 -4.70 -13.51
CA MET A 1 -17.15 -3.68 -13.25
C MET A 1 -18.18 -3.62 -14.38
N GLY A 2 -17.85 -3.37 -15.64
CA GLY A 2 -18.83 -3.19 -16.73
C GLY A 2 -19.89 -4.26 -16.91
N ARG A 3 -19.64 -5.52 -16.52
CA ARG A 3 -20.66 -6.59 -16.60
C ARG A 3 -21.79 -6.44 -15.57
N ALA A 4 -21.53 -5.76 -14.45
CA ALA A 4 -22.50 -5.63 -13.36
C ALA A 4 -23.27 -4.30 -13.38
N THR A 5 -22.70 -3.24 -13.96
CA THR A 5 -23.28 -1.89 -13.93
C THR A 5 -23.93 -1.46 -15.26
N GLY A 6 -23.62 -2.13 -16.37
CA GLY A 6 -24.01 -1.67 -17.69
C GLY A 6 -23.22 -0.43 -18.20
N GLU A 7 -22.83 0.49 -17.31
CA GLU A 7 -22.04 1.66 -17.65
C GLU A 7 -20.86 1.82 -16.68
N ARG A 8 -19.66 2.01 -17.23
CA ARG A 8 -18.43 2.24 -16.51
C ARG A 8 -17.55 3.19 -17.30
N ILE A 9 -17.13 4.26 -16.66
CA ILE A 9 -16.20 5.23 -17.23
C ILE A 9 -14.85 5.07 -16.57
N LEU A 10 -13.79 4.87 -17.33
CA LEU A 10 -12.42 4.92 -16.86
C LEU A 10 -11.82 6.24 -17.30
N VAL A 11 -11.29 7.01 -16.35
CA VAL A 11 -10.75 8.35 -16.58
C VAL A 11 -9.24 8.40 -16.32
N ASP A 12 -8.58 9.34 -16.97
CA ASP A 12 -7.15 9.61 -16.82
C ASP A 12 -6.92 10.82 -15.92
N LEU A 13 -6.54 10.57 -14.67
CA LEU A 13 -6.23 11.63 -13.69
C LEU A 13 -4.93 12.40 -13.99
N ASP A 14 -4.05 11.88 -14.86
CA ASP A 14 -2.85 12.63 -15.27
C ASP A 14 -3.22 13.88 -16.08
N ARG A 15 -4.43 13.89 -16.65
CA ARG A 15 -4.99 14.97 -17.45
C ARG A 15 -6.17 15.69 -16.78
N ALA A 16 -6.33 15.48 -15.47
CA ALA A 16 -7.40 16.10 -14.70
C ALA A 16 -7.24 17.63 -14.63
N ARG A 17 -8.37 18.34 -14.68
CA ARG A 17 -8.48 19.78 -14.51
C ARG A 17 -9.52 20.09 -13.42
N LEU A 18 -9.06 20.64 -12.31
CA LEU A 18 -9.92 21.13 -11.23
C LEU A 18 -10.20 22.62 -11.44
N ASP A 19 -11.46 22.96 -11.66
CA ASP A 19 -11.96 24.32 -11.71
C ASP A 19 -12.72 24.61 -10.39
N LEU A 20 -12.08 25.31 -9.48
CA LEU A 20 -12.64 25.62 -8.16
C LEU A 20 -13.79 26.62 -8.25
N ALA A 21 -13.74 27.57 -9.19
CA ALA A 21 -14.80 28.59 -9.37
C ALA A 21 -16.07 27.97 -9.94
N ALA A 22 -15.93 27.12 -10.97
CA ALA A 22 -17.05 26.38 -11.54
C ALA A 22 -17.47 25.17 -10.70
N GLY A 23 -16.60 24.76 -9.76
CA GLY A 23 -16.84 23.60 -8.92
C GLY A 23 -16.82 22.26 -9.67
N ARG A 24 -15.96 22.11 -10.66
CA ARG A 24 -15.90 20.96 -11.57
C ARG A 24 -14.53 20.30 -11.53
N LEU A 25 -14.51 18.96 -11.57
CA LEU A 25 -13.32 18.18 -11.76
C LEU A 25 -13.45 17.40 -13.07
N LEU A 26 -12.80 17.91 -14.11
CA LEU A 26 -12.90 17.40 -15.48
C LEU A 26 -11.73 16.48 -15.79
N CYS A 27 -12.04 15.28 -16.27
CA CYS A 27 -11.06 14.27 -16.68
C CYS A 27 -11.46 13.68 -18.03
N PRO A 28 -10.52 13.46 -18.96
CA PRO A 28 -10.83 12.71 -20.17
C PRO A 28 -11.03 11.23 -19.85
N ASP A 29 -12.00 10.61 -20.49
CA ASP A 29 -12.15 9.16 -20.55
C ASP A 29 -11.17 8.51 -21.55
N GLN A 30 -11.32 7.20 -21.78
CA GLN A 30 -10.49 6.44 -22.73
C GLN A 30 -10.67 6.90 -24.19
N ASP A 31 -11.82 7.48 -24.53
CA ASP A 31 -12.15 7.98 -25.86
C ASP A 31 -11.83 9.48 -26.02
N GLY A 32 -11.29 10.10 -24.97
CA GLY A 32 -10.94 11.52 -24.92
C GLY A 32 -12.12 12.43 -24.62
N ARG A 33 -13.28 11.90 -24.24
CA ARG A 33 -14.45 12.70 -23.86
C ARG A 33 -14.25 13.23 -22.44
N GLU A 34 -14.58 14.50 -22.24
CA GLU A 34 -14.48 15.13 -20.93
C GLU A 34 -15.60 14.65 -19.99
N VAL A 35 -15.25 14.12 -18.83
CA VAL A 35 -16.15 13.64 -17.78
C VAL A 35 -15.99 14.54 -16.57
N ASP A 36 -17.08 15.07 -16.04
CA ASP A 36 -17.09 15.79 -14.77
C ASP A 36 -17.24 14.83 -13.60
N LEU A 37 -16.16 14.61 -12.85
CA LEU A 37 -16.15 13.70 -11.71
C LEU A 37 -16.96 14.24 -10.51
N CYS A 38 -17.37 15.50 -10.52
CA CYS A 38 -18.30 16.05 -9.53
C CYS A 38 -19.77 15.73 -9.86
N ALA A 39 -20.07 15.16 -11.02
CA ALA A 39 -21.43 14.85 -11.49
C ALA A 39 -21.68 13.34 -11.72
N VAL A 40 -20.80 12.47 -11.18
CA VAL A 40 -20.99 11.01 -11.26
C VAL A 40 -21.60 10.46 -9.96
N ASP A 41 -22.26 9.30 -10.04
CA ASP A 41 -22.86 8.65 -8.86
C ASP A 41 -21.79 8.18 -7.87
N ALA A 42 -20.66 7.69 -8.37
CA ALA A 42 -19.58 7.18 -7.52
C ALA A 42 -18.20 7.17 -8.19
N LEU A 43 -17.17 7.23 -7.36
CA LEU A 43 -15.77 7.06 -7.73
C LEU A 43 -15.19 5.79 -7.09
N CYS A 44 -14.71 4.86 -7.93
CA CYS A 44 -13.96 3.68 -7.51
C CYS A 44 -12.47 3.93 -7.67
N ILE A 45 -11.81 4.34 -6.59
CA ILE A 45 -10.42 4.79 -6.62
C ILE A 45 -9.50 3.58 -6.43
N LYS A 46 -8.92 3.06 -7.52
CA LYS A 46 -8.00 1.90 -7.53
C LYS A 46 -6.59 2.24 -7.96
N LYS A 47 -6.39 3.43 -8.49
CA LYS A 47 -5.09 3.96 -8.91
C LYS A 47 -5.26 5.44 -9.23
N VAL A 48 -4.28 6.26 -8.84
CA VAL A 48 -4.30 7.72 -9.11
C VAL A 48 -3.07 8.20 -9.86
N ALA A 49 -2.08 7.32 -10.11
CA ALA A 49 -0.87 7.64 -10.87
C ALA A 49 -0.19 6.38 -11.41
N GLY A 50 0.75 6.55 -12.33
CA GLY A 50 1.58 5.47 -12.86
C GLY A 50 2.49 4.79 -11.83
N GLY A 51 2.92 5.52 -10.81
CA GLY A 51 3.76 5.09 -9.70
C GLY A 51 3.47 5.87 -8.43
N TYR A 52 4.05 5.43 -7.31
CA TYR A 52 4.02 6.20 -6.06
C TYR A 52 4.99 7.37 -6.17
N ALA A 53 4.49 8.58 -5.99
CA ALA A 53 5.23 9.82 -6.05
C ALA A 53 4.42 10.92 -5.33
N PRO A 54 5.06 12.03 -4.91
CA PRO A 54 4.36 13.14 -4.23
C PRO A 54 3.16 13.70 -5.02
N GLN A 55 3.17 13.66 -6.36
CA GLN A 55 2.05 14.09 -7.20
C GLN A 55 0.75 13.31 -6.97
N MET A 56 0.81 12.14 -6.33
CA MET A 56 -0.40 11.43 -5.92
C MET A 56 -1.19 12.21 -4.87
N ILE A 57 -0.52 13.03 -4.04
CA ILE A 57 -1.14 13.90 -3.05
C ILE A 57 -2.08 14.88 -3.75
N ASP A 58 -1.57 15.60 -4.77
CA ASP A 58 -2.35 16.59 -5.51
C ASP A 58 -3.57 15.95 -6.18
N ARG A 59 -3.42 14.76 -6.76
CA ARG A 59 -4.54 14.04 -7.41
C ARG A 59 -5.58 13.56 -6.42
N LEU A 60 -5.16 13.11 -5.23
CA LEU A 60 -6.09 12.74 -4.17
C LEU A 60 -6.83 13.97 -3.63
N GLU A 61 -6.16 15.14 -3.55
CA GLU A 61 -6.82 16.40 -3.20
C GLU A 61 -7.83 16.84 -4.26
N MET A 62 -7.53 16.66 -5.55
CA MET A 62 -8.54 16.89 -6.61
C MET A 62 -9.77 15.98 -6.44
N LEU A 63 -9.57 14.70 -6.12
CA LEU A 63 -10.67 13.76 -5.87
C LEU A 63 -11.45 14.12 -4.59
N ARG A 64 -10.80 14.71 -3.57
CA ARG A 64 -11.48 15.24 -2.39
C ARG A 64 -12.47 16.36 -2.75
N ALA A 65 -12.19 17.15 -3.77
CA ALA A 65 -13.13 18.18 -4.23
C ALA A 65 -14.44 17.56 -4.76
N ALA A 66 -14.39 16.42 -5.43
CA ALA A 66 -15.59 15.66 -5.84
C ALA A 66 -16.31 15.05 -4.63
N ALA A 67 -15.56 14.44 -3.69
CA ALA A 67 -16.13 13.89 -2.46
C ALA A 67 -16.86 14.97 -1.62
N ALA A 68 -16.28 16.17 -1.51
CA ALA A 68 -16.89 17.30 -0.80
C ALA A 68 -18.19 17.80 -1.45
N ARG A 69 -18.47 17.43 -2.69
CA ARG A 69 -19.73 17.67 -3.41
C ARG A 69 -20.75 16.56 -3.29
N GLY A 70 -20.48 15.56 -2.46
CA GLY A 70 -21.38 14.45 -2.21
C GLY A 70 -21.19 13.23 -3.11
N VAL A 71 -20.18 13.23 -4.00
CA VAL A 71 -19.85 12.03 -4.80
C VAL A 71 -19.34 10.95 -3.87
N ARG A 72 -19.97 9.77 -3.90
CA ARG A 72 -19.56 8.64 -3.06
C ARG A 72 -18.25 8.05 -3.56
N CYS A 73 -17.22 8.05 -2.71
CA CYS A 73 -15.89 7.53 -3.06
C CYS A 73 -15.66 6.16 -2.41
N PHE A 74 -15.24 5.20 -3.21
CA PHE A 74 -14.82 3.87 -2.77
C PHE A 74 -13.31 3.69 -3.06
N SER A 75 -12.34 4.01 -2.18
CA SER A 75 -12.48 4.57 -0.81
C SER A 75 -12.37 6.11 -0.77
N ASP A 76 -12.51 6.71 0.44
CA ASP A 76 -12.33 8.15 0.66
C ASP A 76 -10.88 8.58 0.28
N PRO A 77 -10.72 9.61 -0.58
CA PRO A 77 -9.40 10.13 -0.95
C PRO A 77 -8.56 10.62 0.23
N ALA A 78 -9.17 11.19 1.27
CA ALA A 78 -8.47 11.67 2.46
C ALA A 78 -7.86 10.51 3.28
N LEU A 79 -8.53 9.36 3.32
CA LEU A 79 -8.02 8.16 3.98
C LEU A 79 -6.94 7.49 3.15
N ILE A 80 -7.10 7.46 1.81
CA ILE A 80 -6.07 6.96 0.89
C ILE A 80 -4.78 7.79 1.03
N LEU A 81 -4.89 9.11 1.18
CA LEU A 81 -3.74 10.01 1.35
C LEU A 81 -2.83 9.59 2.50
N ARG A 82 -3.41 9.14 3.62
CA ARG A 82 -2.65 8.67 4.79
C ARG A 82 -1.92 7.35 4.56
N LEU A 83 -2.22 6.64 3.49
CA LEU A 83 -1.61 5.35 3.13
C LEU A 83 -0.60 5.46 1.99
N VAL A 84 -0.67 6.53 1.20
CA VAL A 84 0.30 6.79 0.12
C VAL A 84 1.68 7.08 0.71
N ASP A 85 1.74 7.78 1.84
CA ASP A 85 2.94 7.99 2.62
C ASP A 85 3.15 6.85 3.63
N ARG A 86 4.22 6.09 3.47
CA ARG A 86 4.62 5.00 4.37
C ARG A 86 4.72 5.45 5.83
N LEU A 87 5.29 6.64 6.09
CA LEU A 87 5.46 7.15 7.44
C LEU A 87 4.10 7.43 8.11
N ALA A 88 3.18 8.05 7.39
CA ALA A 88 1.83 8.32 7.92
C ALA A 88 1.08 7.01 8.28
N CYS A 89 1.20 5.98 7.42
CA CYS A 89 0.69 4.64 7.71
C CYS A 89 1.32 4.06 8.99
N THR A 90 2.65 4.06 9.07
CA THR A 90 3.41 3.50 10.21
C THR A 90 3.07 4.20 11.52
N VAL A 91 3.05 5.54 11.53
CA VAL A 91 2.70 6.35 12.74
C VAL A 91 1.29 6.05 13.21
N THR A 92 0.33 5.89 12.28
CA THR A 92 -1.05 5.53 12.62
C THR A 92 -1.14 4.14 13.25
N LEU A 93 -0.48 3.15 12.66
CA LEU A 93 -0.44 1.77 13.19
C LEU A 93 0.24 1.71 14.57
N ALA A 94 1.39 2.39 14.72
CA ALA A 94 2.13 2.46 15.99
C ALA A 94 1.30 3.15 17.09
N GLY A 95 0.63 4.26 16.76
CA GLY A 95 -0.25 4.97 17.70
C GLY A 95 -1.45 4.14 18.19
N ALA A 96 -1.87 3.15 17.41
CA ALA A 96 -2.89 2.17 17.79
C ALA A 96 -2.33 0.96 18.55
N GLY A 97 -1.04 0.93 18.88
CA GLY A 97 -0.39 -0.17 19.61
C GLY A 97 -0.31 -1.48 18.82
N LEU A 98 -0.30 -1.39 17.50
CA LEU A 98 -0.18 -2.58 16.65
C LEU A 98 1.29 -3.01 16.51
N PRO A 99 1.59 -4.31 16.43
CA PRO A 99 2.96 -4.79 16.36
C PRO A 99 3.57 -4.46 14.98
N LEU A 100 4.65 -3.68 15.00
CA LEU A 100 5.45 -3.30 13.85
C LEU A 100 6.90 -3.73 14.06
N PRO A 101 7.66 -4.08 13.02
CA PRO A 101 9.09 -4.24 13.18
C PRO A 101 9.72 -2.95 13.71
N PRO A 102 10.74 -3.02 14.60
CA PRO A 102 11.44 -1.83 15.10
C PRO A 102 11.83 -0.90 13.95
N THR A 103 11.50 0.38 14.08
CA THR A 103 11.62 1.36 12.99
C THR A 103 12.16 2.68 13.54
N THR A 104 13.18 3.21 12.88
CA THR A 104 13.73 4.56 13.10
C THR A 104 13.51 5.39 11.85
N VAL A 105 13.08 6.64 12.03
CA VAL A 105 12.92 7.59 10.94
C VAL A 105 13.71 8.85 11.27
N THR A 106 14.68 9.21 10.43
CA THR A 106 15.57 10.33 10.68
C THR A 106 16.11 10.97 9.40
N GLY A 107 16.40 12.25 9.42
CA GLY A 107 17.20 12.94 8.40
C GLY A 107 18.69 13.03 8.77
N ASP A 108 19.10 12.57 9.96
CA ASP A 108 20.46 12.64 10.46
C ASP A 108 21.24 11.36 10.12
N PRO A 109 22.36 11.46 9.35
CA PRO A 109 23.16 10.29 8.97
C PRO A 109 23.78 9.53 10.17
N ALA A 110 24.14 10.22 11.26
CA ALA A 110 24.71 9.57 12.43
C ALA A 110 23.67 8.72 13.14
N GLN A 111 22.47 9.25 13.35
CA GLN A 111 21.35 8.49 13.91
C GLN A 111 20.94 7.31 13.00
N ALA A 112 21.03 7.50 11.67
CA ALA A 112 20.74 6.42 10.72
C ALA A 112 21.76 5.28 10.85
N LEU A 113 23.06 5.60 10.97
CA LEU A 113 24.11 4.62 11.18
C LEU A 113 23.92 3.85 12.51
N ASP A 114 23.60 4.58 13.58
CA ASP A 114 23.33 3.96 14.90
C ASP A 114 22.11 3.02 14.84
N ALA A 115 21.04 3.40 14.12
CA ALA A 115 19.88 2.55 13.92
C ALA A 115 20.22 1.27 13.16
N VAL A 116 20.98 1.34 12.06
CA VAL A 116 21.41 0.16 11.29
C VAL A 116 22.25 -0.78 12.16
N ARG A 117 23.18 -0.24 12.93
CA ARG A 117 24.02 -1.02 13.86
C ARG A 117 23.19 -1.65 14.98
N GLY A 118 22.27 -0.90 15.56
CA GLY A 118 21.40 -1.37 16.63
C GLY A 118 20.45 -2.50 16.20
N TYR A 119 20.03 -2.49 14.93
CA TYR A 119 19.18 -3.53 14.36
C TYR A 119 19.97 -4.74 13.84
N GLY A 120 21.28 -4.63 13.66
CA GLY A 120 22.13 -5.64 13.02
C GLY A 120 21.86 -5.76 11.52
N ARG A 121 20.61 -6.02 11.14
CA ARG A 121 20.15 -6.02 9.74
C ARG A 121 18.97 -5.08 9.58
N ALA A 122 19.04 -4.16 8.64
CA ALA A 122 18.04 -3.13 8.42
C ALA A 122 17.64 -2.98 6.94
N VAL A 123 16.38 -2.66 6.70
CA VAL A 123 15.86 -2.33 5.38
C VAL A 123 15.60 -0.83 5.31
N LEU A 124 16.27 -0.15 4.39
CA LEU A 124 15.97 1.23 4.02
C LEU A 124 14.77 1.23 3.07
N LYS A 125 13.76 2.05 3.35
CA LYS A 125 12.52 2.08 2.56
C LYS A 125 12.19 3.50 2.15
N PRO A 126 12.06 3.82 0.83
CA PRO A 126 11.52 5.11 0.41
C PRO A 126 10.11 5.31 0.95
N LEU A 127 9.76 6.55 1.32
CA LEU A 127 8.43 6.86 1.87
C LEU A 127 7.33 6.71 0.81
N PHE A 128 7.59 7.14 -0.41
CA PHE A 128 6.65 7.06 -1.53
C PHE A 128 7.07 5.97 -2.52
N THR A 129 6.76 4.72 -2.19
CA THR A 129 7.08 3.58 -3.07
C THR A 129 6.14 2.41 -2.85
N SER A 130 6.12 1.50 -3.81
CA SER A 130 5.39 0.23 -3.74
C SER A 130 6.21 -0.91 -4.36
N LYS A 131 5.88 -2.16 -4.03
CA LYS A 131 6.50 -3.36 -4.58
C LYS A 131 8.01 -3.44 -4.32
N ALA A 132 8.46 -2.99 -3.16
CA ALA A 132 9.85 -2.97 -2.71
C ALA A 132 10.84 -2.21 -3.63
N ARG A 133 10.35 -1.33 -4.51
CA ARG A 133 11.23 -0.52 -5.38
C ARG A 133 12.05 0.47 -4.56
N GLY A 134 13.34 0.56 -4.87
CA GLY A 134 14.26 1.47 -4.18
C GLY A 134 14.54 1.11 -2.72
N MET A 135 14.09 -0.04 -2.23
CA MET A 135 14.48 -0.55 -0.92
C MET A 135 15.88 -1.14 -0.98
N ALA A 136 16.64 -1.00 0.11
CA ALA A 136 17.97 -1.58 0.27
C ALA A 136 18.08 -2.30 1.62
N LEU A 137 18.71 -3.47 1.62
CA LEU A 137 19.06 -4.21 2.83
C LEU A 137 20.50 -3.87 3.19
N LEU A 138 20.74 -3.46 4.44
CA LEU A 138 22.05 -3.29 5.05
C LEU A 138 22.22 -4.34 6.14
N ASP A 139 23.40 -4.97 6.14
CA ASP A 139 23.77 -5.99 7.11
C ASP A 139 25.04 -5.51 7.86
N ALA A 140 24.87 -5.12 9.12
CA ALA A 140 25.94 -4.56 9.92
C ALA A 140 27.00 -5.58 10.36
N GLU A 141 26.73 -6.88 10.18
CA GLU A 141 27.74 -7.93 10.40
C GLU A 141 28.63 -8.14 9.16
N ALA A 142 28.08 -7.85 7.96
CA ALA A 142 28.75 -8.05 6.69
C ALA A 142 29.46 -6.79 6.15
N LEU A 143 29.03 -5.59 6.58
CA LEU A 143 29.50 -4.30 6.11
C LEU A 143 30.25 -3.55 7.22
N ASP A 144 31.34 -2.86 6.88
CA ASP A 144 31.99 -1.97 7.82
C ASP A 144 31.23 -0.62 7.97
N ALA A 145 31.66 0.20 8.92
CA ALA A 145 31.00 1.47 9.20
C ALA A 145 31.05 2.46 8.03
N GLY A 146 32.14 2.45 7.28
CA GLY A 146 32.31 3.32 6.10
C GLY A 146 31.39 2.88 4.96
N GLU A 147 31.25 1.59 4.73
CA GLU A 147 30.35 1.02 3.73
C GLU A 147 28.88 1.31 4.05
N ILE A 148 28.48 1.15 5.32
CA ILE A 148 27.14 1.50 5.78
C ILE A 148 26.90 3.00 5.59
N ALA A 149 27.83 3.87 6.01
CA ALA A 149 27.71 5.31 5.87
C ALA A 149 27.60 5.74 4.39
N ALA A 150 28.38 5.13 3.50
CA ALA A 150 28.30 5.39 2.06
C ALA A 150 26.95 4.97 1.47
N ALA A 151 26.41 3.80 1.87
CA ALA A 151 25.11 3.34 1.44
C ALA A 151 23.97 4.26 1.95
N LEU A 152 24.05 4.71 3.20
CA LEU A 152 23.10 5.66 3.79
C LEU A 152 23.14 7.00 3.06
N ALA A 153 24.34 7.55 2.76
CA ALA A 153 24.49 8.79 2.00
C ALA A 153 23.90 8.68 0.59
N GLY A 154 24.12 7.55 -0.09
CA GLY A 154 23.52 7.28 -1.40
C GLY A 154 22.00 7.18 -1.34
N PHE A 155 21.43 6.55 -0.32
CA PHE A 155 20.00 6.48 -0.12
C PHE A 155 19.40 7.84 0.23
N GLN A 156 20.06 8.61 1.13
CA GLN A 156 19.60 9.92 1.58
C GLN A 156 19.53 10.95 0.45
N ALA A 157 20.41 10.87 -0.54
CA ALA A 157 20.40 11.77 -1.70
C ALA A 157 19.03 11.81 -2.42
N ALA A 158 18.31 10.69 -2.45
CA ALA A 158 16.97 10.60 -3.02
C ALA A 158 15.86 10.57 -1.96
N ASN A 159 16.20 10.34 -0.69
CA ASN A 159 15.25 10.17 0.42
C ASN A 159 15.74 10.97 1.63
N PRO A 160 15.57 12.30 1.66
CA PRO A 160 16.11 13.17 2.73
C PRO A 160 15.69 12.76 4.14
N VAL A 161 14.48 12.19 4.27
CA VAL A 161 14.01 11.52 5.46
C VAL A 161 14.14 10.01 5.24
N MET A 162 15.05 9.39 5.97
CA MET A 162 15.35 7.97 5.87
C MET A 162 14.43 7.16 6.78
N TYR A 163 13.72 6.19 6.22
CA TYR A 163 12.93 5.20 6.94
C TYR A 163 13.74 3.91 7.02
N ILE A 164 14.14 3.56 8.23
CA ILE A 164 15.04 2.45 8.55
C ILE A 164 14.28 1.47 9.42
N GLN A 165 14.06 0.27 8.94
CA GLN A 165 13.29 -0.75 9.67
C GLN A 165 14.14 -2.00 9.85
N GLN A 166 14.10 -2.59 11.06
CA GLN A 166 14.74 -3.87 11.31
C GLN A 166 14.28 -4.92 10.29
N ALA A 167 15.24 -5.60 9.67
CA ALA A 167 14.93 -6.73 8.80
C ALA A 167 14.49 -7.93 9.65
N VAL A 168 13.28 -8.42 9.41
CA VAL A 168 12.73 -9.60 10.08
C VAL A 168 12.78 -10.81 9.16
N ASP A 169 12.97 -12.00 9.72
CA ASP A 169 12.91 -13.24 8.94
C ASP A 169 11.46 -13.55 8.58
N LEU A 170 11.17 -13.51 7.28
CA LEU A 170 9.85 -13.80 6.72
C LEU A 170 9.58 -15.30 6.58
N ARG A 171 10.53 -16.18 6.89
CA ARG A 171 10.42 -17.62 6.67
C ARG A 171 9.95 -17.97 5.25
N GLY A 172 10.39 -17.16 4.28
CA GLY A 172 10.10 -17.33 2.86
C GLY A 172 8.74 -16.85 2.39
N GLN A 173 7.89 -16.28 3.26
CA GLN A 173 6.58 -15.75 2.87
C GLN A 173 6.12 -14.59 3.75
N ASP A 174 5.27 -13.76 3.21
CA ASP A 174 4.42 -12.81 3.94
C ASP A 174 2.97 -12.93 3.46
N LEU A 175 2.04 -12.39 4.23
CA LEU A 175 0.62 -12.54 4.01
C LEU A 175 -0.01 -11.23 3.53
N GLY A 176 -0.96 -11.31 2.59
CA GLY A 176 -1.91 -10.26 2.30
C GLY A 176 -3.29 -10.66 2.83
N VAL A 177 -3.72 -10.05 3.93
CA VAL A 177 -5.03 -10.28 4.56
C VAL A 177 -6.01 -9.25 4.04
N CYS A 178 -7.07 -9.69 3.35
CA CYS A 178 -7.95 -8.82 2.59
C CYS A 178 -9.34 -8.72 3.19
N PHE A 179 -9.89 -7.50 3.14
CA PHE A 179 -11.24 -7.15 3.62
C PHE A 179 -11.99 -6.36 2.55
N LEU A 180 -13.31 -6.52 2.51
CA LEU A 180 -14.23 -5.78 1.66
C LEU A 180 -15.39 -5.25 2.50
N GLY A 181 -15.56 -3.94 2.59
CA GLY A 181 -16.56 -3.34 3.46
C GLY A 181 -16.37 -3.70 4.94
N GLY A 182 -15.12 -3.91 5.39
CA GLY A 182 -14.78 -4.37 6.75
C GLY A 182 -14.86 -5.88 6.97
N GLU A 183 -15.50 -6.63 6.07
CA GLU A 183 -15.64 -8.08 6.19
C GLU A 183 -14.42 -8.82 5.64
N TYR A 184 -13.97 -9.86 6.34
CA TYR A 184 -12.86 -10.71 5.90
C TYR A 184 -13.21 -11.42 4.60
N LEU A 185 -12.37 -11.22 3.58
CA LEU A 185 -12.59 -11.78 2.24
C LEU A 185 -11.70 -12.99 1.96
N GLY A 186 -10.51 -13.02 2.52
CA GLY A 186 -9.54 -14.09 2.34
C GLY A 186 -8.11 -13.62 2.51
N THR A 187 -7.20 -14.59 2.58
CA THR A 187 -5.76 -14.34 2.69
C THR A 187 -5.00 -15.09 1.60
N TYR A 188 -3.95 -14.47 1.11
CA TYR A 188 -2.94 -15.10 0.27
C TYR A 188 -1.55 -14.93 0.88
N ALA A 189 -0.68 -15.91 0.67
CA ALA A 189 0.75 -15.77 0.93
C ALA A 189 1.49 -15.33 -0.34
N ARG A 190 2.47 -14.44 -0.20
CA ARG A 190 3.50 -14.18 -1.21
C ARG A 190 4.72 -15.02 -0.85
N ARG A 191 4.94 -16.08 -1.60
CA ARG A 191 6.05 -17.02 -1.37
C ARG A 191 7.22 -16.71 -2.29
N LYS A 192 8.42 -16.75 -1.74
CA LYS A 192 9.65 -16.69 -2.53
C LYS A 192 9.78 -17.90 -3.42
N THR A 193 10.41 -17.70 -4.58
CA THR A 193 10.85 -18.81 -5.43
C THR A 193 12.34 -19.08 -5.16
N PRO A 194 12.78 -20.32 -4.96
CA PRO A 194 14.17 -20.66 -4.61
C PRO A 194 15.23 -20.23 -5.62
N ALA A 195 14.84 -19.91 -6.86
CA ALA A 195 15.74 -19.59 -7.96
C ALA A 195 16.19 -18.11 -8.06
N ALA A 196 15.80 -17.23 -7.14
CA ALA A 196 16.23 -15.84 -7.16
C ALA A 196 17.55 -15.68 -6.40
N GLY A 197 18.57 -15.07 -7.03
CA GLY A 197 19.88 -14.86 -6.41
C GLY A 197 19.84 -14.10 -5.08
N ALA A 198 20.94 -14.03 -4.35
CA ALA A 198 21.05 -13.60 -2.95
C ALA A 198 20.36 -12.24 -2.64
N GLN A 199 20.31 -11.33 -3.59
CA GLN A 199 19.67 -10.01 -3.44
C GLN A 199 18.14 -10.09 -3.44
N ALA A 200 17.52 -11.11 -4.02
CA ALA A 200 16.08 -11.38 -3.96
C ALA A 200 15.69 -12.16 -2.69
N ALA A 201 16.66 -12.59 -1.89
CA ALA A 201 16.42 -13.50 -0.75
C ALA A 201 15.66 -12.86 0.42
N TRP A 202 15.64 -11.54 0.58
CA TRP A 202 15.01 -10.86 1.72
C TRP A 202 13.60 -10.30 1.42
N SER A 203 13.20 -10.19 0.13
CA SER A 203 11.90 -9.64 -0.27
C SER A 203 10.98 -10.72 -0.85
N THR A 204 9.72 -10.72 -0.46
CA THR A 204 8.65 -11.58 -0.99
C THR A 204 7.88 -10.91 -2.13
N SER A 205 8.30 -9.70 -2.55
CA SER A 205 7.64 -8.93 -3.61
C SER A 205 7.50 -9.74 -4.90
N THR A 206 6.32 -9.64 -5.53
CA THR A 206 6.09 -10.26 -6.84
C THR A 206 6.95 -9.65 -7.94
N ALA A 207 7.45 -8.43 -7.77
CA ALA A 207 8.44 -7.83 -8.67
C ALA A 207 9.80 -8.55 -8.59
N SER A 208 10.09 -9.22 -7.45
CA SER A 208 11.29 -10.04 -7.22
C SER A 208 11.03 -11.53 -7.44
N GLY A 209 9.97 -11.91 -8.17
CA GLY A 209 9.64 -13.30 -8.50
C GLY A 209 8.79 -14.05 -7.48
N GLY A 210 8.23 -13.38 -6.49
CA GLY A 210 7.29 -13.97 -5.52
C GLY A 210 6.01 -14.49 -6.20
N ARG A 211 5.48 -15.62 -5.72
CA ARG A 211 4.24 -16.23 -6.21
C ARG A 211 3.15 -16.18 -5.16
N TYR A 212 1.92 -16.01 -5.60
CA TYR A 212 0.74 -16.09 -4.73
C TYR A 212 0.36 -17.55 -4.47
N ALA A 213 0.05 -17.86 -3.21
CA ALA A 213 -0.48 -19.15 -2.77
C ALA A 213 -1.63 -18.92 -1.77
N ALA A 214 -2.58 -19.85 -1.72
CA ALA A 214 -3.61 -19.83 -0.69
C ALA A 214 -2.98 -20.02 0.70
N PHE A 215 -3.52 -19.32 1.69
CA PHE A 215 -3.10 -19.43 3.09
C PHE A 215 -4.31 -19.15 3.99
N ASP A 216 -4.54 -20.03 4.96
CA ASP A 216 -5.61 -19.87 5.96
C ASP A 216 -4.95 -19.51 7.30
N PRO A 217 -4.91 -18.22 7.66
CA PRO A 217 -4.28 -17.78 8.89
C PRO A 217 -5.17 -18.11 10.10
N PRO A 218 -4.56 -18.27 11.29
CA PRO A 218 -5.30 -18.30 12.55
C PRO A 218 -6.19 -17.07 12.75
N ALA A 219 -7.26 -17.21 13.53
CA ALA A 219 -8.25 -16.15 13.74
C ALA A 219 -7.63 -14.86 14.33
N GLU A 220 -6.63 -15.01 15.20
CA GLU A 220 -5.91 -13.88 15.80
C GLU A 220 -5.15 -13.03 14.78
N ILE A 221 -4.68 -13.61 13.67
CA ILE A 221 -4.01 -12.89 12.59
C ILE A 221 -5.03 -12.14 11.75
N ILE A 222 -6.21 -12.73 11.51
CA ILE A 222 -7.32 -12.05 10.84
C ILE A 222 -7.76 -10.84 11.65
N GLU A 223 -7.93 -11.01 12.97
CA GLU A 223 -8.35 -9.94 13.87
C GLU A 223 -7.30 -8.84 13.99
N LEU A 224 -6.01 -9.19 14.08
CA LEU A 224 -4.91 -8.24 14.06
C LEU A 224 -4.93 -7.38 12.79
N ALA A 225 -5.10 -8.01 11.63
CA ALA A 225 -5.20 -7.33 10.35
C ALA A 225 -6.50 -6.50 10.23
N ARG A 226 -7.62 -6.97 10.79
CA ARG A 226 -8.88 -6.22 10.85
C ARG A 226 -8.68 -4.89 11.58
N ARG A 227 -8.13 -4.92 12.79
CA ARG A 227 -7.82 -3.73 13.59
C ARG A 227 -6.94 -2.74 12.82
N ALA A 228 -5.94 -3.23 12.08
CA ALA A 228 -5.11 -2.37 11.25
C ALA A 228 -5.89 -1.73 10.09
N GLY A 229 -6.73 -2.49 9.41
CA GLY A 229 -7.56 -2.02 8.29
C GLY A 229 -8.60 -1.00 8.71
N GLU A 230 -9.24 -1.19 9.86
CA GLU A 230 -10.28 -0.31 10.41
C GLU A 230 -9.78 1.12 10.69
N LEU A 231 -8.49 1.30 11.02
CA LEU A 231 -7.89 2.63 11.21
C LEU A 231 -7.95 3.52 9.96
N PHE A 232 -8.14 2.92 8.79
CA PHE A 232 -8.16 3.61 7.50
C PHE A 232 -9.50 3.51 6.78
N GLY A 233 -10.42 2.65 7.19
CA GLY A 233 -11.79 2.58 6.70
C GLY A 233 -11.96 2.45 5.18
N LEU A 234 -11.03 1.76 4.50
CA LEU A 234 -11.10 1.61 3.04
C LEU A 234 -12.20 0.63 2.62
N ALA A 235 -12.87 0.89 1.50
CA ALA A 235 -13.87 -0.03 0.94
C ALA A 235 -13.28 -1.41 0.61
N PHE A 236 -12.03 -1.46 0.11
CA PHE A 236 -11.24 -2.68 -0.01
C PHE A 236 -9.87 -2.47 0.61
N THR A 237 -9.51 -3.30 1.55
CA THR A 237 -8.26 -3.23 2.31
C THR A 237 -7.44 -4.50 2.10
N CYS A 238 -6.13 -4.36 1.98
CA CYS A 238 -5.18 -5.45 2.06
C CYS A 238 -4.10 -5.07 3.07
N VAL A 239 -3.97 -5.86 4.12
CA VAL A 239 -2.99 -5.68 5.21
C VAL A 239 -1.86 -6.66 5.01
N ASP A 240 -0.64 -6.16 4.95
CA ASP A 240 0.57 -6.97 4.80
C ASP A 240 1.09 -7.39 6.18
N VAL A 241 1.08 -8.71 6.44
CA VAL A 241 1.46 -9.31 7.73
C VAL A 241 2.61 -10.28 7.55
N ALA A 242 3.65 -10.15 8.38
CA ALA A 242 4.73 -11.14 8.51
C ALA A 242 4.49 -12.01 9.73
N LEU A 243 4.67 -13.32 9.59
CA LEU A 243 4.71 -14.26 10.70
C LEU A 243 6.18 -14.58 11.01
N THR A 244 6.64 -14.22 12.21
CA THR A 244 8.02 -14.39 12.67
C THR A 244 8.07 -15.16 13.98
N ASP A 245 9.28 -15.56 14.42
CA ASP A 245 9.48 -16.20 15.72
C ASP A 245 9.14 -15.28 16.90
N ALA A 246 9.29 -13.97 16.72
CA ALA A 246 8.92 -12.97 17.73
C ALA A 246 7.42 -12.64 17.74
N GLY A 247 6.63 -13.27 16.86
CA GLY A 247 5.21 -13.00 16.69
C GLY A 247 4.88 -12.34 15.33
N PRO A 248 3.61 -11.98 15.12
CA PRO A 248 3.18 -11.32 13.90
C PRO A 248 3.57 -9.84 13.91
N TYR A 249 4.00 -9.35 12.74
CA TYR A 249 4.20 -7.93 12.49
C TYR A 249 3.33 -7.45 11.32
N ILE A 250 2.76 -6.25 11.45
CA ILE A 250 2.11 -5.55 10.34
C ILE A 250 3.18 -4.72 9.62
N PHE A 251 3.29 -4.86 8.31
CA PHE A 251 4.19 -4.03 7.51
C PHE A 251 3.52 -2.77 6.98
N GLU A 252 2.33 -2.93 6.43
CA GLU A 252 1.56 -1.82 5.87
C GLU A 252 0.10 -2.20 5.64
N VAL A 253 -0.74 -1.17 5.51
CA VAL A 253 -2.07 -1.25 4.92
C VAL A 253 -1.99 -0.65 3.52
N SER A 254 -2.38 -1.40 2.50
CA SER A 254 -2.22 -0.99 1.11
C SER A 254 -3.25 0.09 0.72
N ALA A 255 -2.78 1.27 0.28
CA ALA A 255 -3.64 2.34 -0.25
C ALA A 255 -4.52 1.89 -1.42
N PHE A 256 -3.96 1.04 -2.29
CA PHE A 256 -4.64 0.50 -3.49
C PHE A 256 -4.49 -1.01 -3.54
N GLY A 257 -5.01 -1.72 -2.55
CA GLY A 257 -4.95 -3.18 -2.46
C GLY A 257 -5.30 -3.85 -3.79
N GLY A 258 -4.43 -4.77 -4.26
CA GLY A 258 -4.58 -5.44 -5.54
C GLY A 258 -5.53 -6.63 -5.44
N PHE A 259 -6.37 -6.83 -6.45
CA PHE A 259 -7.27 -7.98 -6.54
C PHE A 259 -6.57 -9.28 -6.97
N ARG A 260 -5.39 -9.14 -7.60
CA ARG A 260 -4.68 -10.25 -8.24
C ARG A 260 -4.25 -11.34 -7.25
N GLY A 261 -3.90 -10.97 -6.02
CA GLY A 261 -3.45 -11.93 -5.01
C GLY A 261 -4.50 -13.00 -4.71
N LEU A 262 -5.72 -12.58 -4.39
CA LEU A 262 -6.83 -13.50 -4.11
C LEU A 262 -7.29 -14.24 -5.36
N LEU A 263 -7.30 -13.58 -6.53
CA LEU A 263 -7.65 -14.25 -7.78
C LEU A 263 -6.68 -15.40 -8.09
N GLN A 264 -5.37 -15.17 -8.01
CA GLN A 264 -4.36 -16.18 -8.33
C GLN A 264 -4.23 -17.26 -7.25
N ALA A 265 -4.38 -16.90 -5.98
CA ALA A 265 -4.23 -17.84 -4.88
C ALA A 265 -5.49 -18.70 -4.63
N ARG A 266 -6.68 -18.13 -4.88
CA ARG A 266 -7.96 -18.72 -4.46
C ARG A 266 -9.03 -18.77 -5.55
N GLY A 267 -8.74 -18.27 -6.75
CA GLY A 267 -9.74 -18.16 -7.83
C GLY A 267 -10.85 -17.14 -7.54
N LEU A 268 -10.68 -16.26 -6.53
CA LEU A 268 -11.71 -15.33 -6.10
C LEU A 268 -11.70 -14.06 -6.96
N ASP A 269 -12.77 -13.81 -7.72
CA ASP A 269 -12.91 -12.58 -8.50
C ASP A 269 -13.32 -11.40 -7.60
N VAL A 270 -12.29 -10.78 -7.02
CA VAL A 270 -12.48 -9.61 -6.13
C VAL A 270 -13.01 -8.39 -6.90
N ALA A 271 -12.77 -8.28 -8.21
CA ALA A 271 -13.29 -7.17 -8.99
C ALA A 271 -14.82 -7.24 -9.10
N GLU A 272 -15.37 -8.44 -9.28
CA GLU A 272 -16.80 -8.67 -9.27
C GLU A 272 -17.41 -8.42 -7.88
N LEU A 273 -16.80 -8.96 -6.82
CA LEU A 273 -17.26 -8.76 -5.45
C LEU A 273 -17.25 -7.29 -5.04
N PHE A 274 -16.20 -6.56 -5.39
CA PHE A 274 -16.09 -5.13 -5.15
C PHE A 274 -17.19 -4.35 -5.90
N THR A 275 -17.47 -4.72 -7.15
CA THR A 275 -18.54 -4.09 -7.93
C THR A 275 -19.90 -4.30 -7.28
N ARG A 276 -20.20 -5.54 -6.86
CA ARG A 276 -21.45 -5.85 -6.14
C ARG A 276 -21.57 -5.08 -4.82
N HIS A 277 -20.44 -4.93 -4.10
CA HIS A 277 -20.40 -4.13 -2.88
C HIS A 277 -20.74 -2.66 -3.18
N VAL A 278 -20.07 -2.04 -4.18
CA VAL A 278 -20.36 -0.66 -4.59
C VAL A 278 -21.82 -0.46 -4.94
N LEU A 279 -22.40 -1.33 -5.76
CA LEU A 279 -23.81 -1.23 -6.16
C LEU A 279 -24.78 -1.36 -4.98
N ARG A 280 -24.51 -2.25 -4.03
CA ARG A 280 -25.32 -2.39 -2.81
C ARG A 280 -25.26 -1.13 -1.95
N GLU A 281 -24.07 -0.55 -1.82
CA GLU A 281 -23.89 0.68 -1.04
C GLU A 281 -24.56 1.89 -1.72
N LEU A 282 -24.61 1.95 -3.03
CA LEU A 282 -25.29 3.02 -3.78
C LEU A 282 -26.82 2.91 -3.70
N ALA A 283 -27.34 1.69 -3.53
CA ALA A 283 -28.79 1.44 -3.41
C ALA A 283 -29.37 1.73 -2.01
N ARG A 284 -28.54 1.98 -1.02
CA ARG A 284 -28.90 2.40 0.35
C ARG A 284 -29.07 3.90 0.46
#